data_87e033b0481be24db54acd8b7d0cfe14
#
_entry.id   87e033b0481be24db54acd8b7d0cfe14
#
_cell.length_a   1.000
_cell.length_b   1.000
_cell.length_c   1.000
_cell.angle_alpha   90.00
_cell.angle_beta   90.00
_cell.angle_gamma   90.00
#
_symmetry.space_group_name_H-M   'P 1'
#
loop_
_entity.id
_entity.type
_entity.pdbx_description
1 polymer ?
#
loop_
_entity_poly.entity_id
_entity_poly.type
_entity_poly.pdbx_seq_one_letter_code
_entity_poly.pdbx_strand_id
1 'polypeptide(L)'
;MIAGGERREAGGAPPRRRYGRIVLVFLILAVLTVTIWFSVRAFSNPAEPSVPDDARAPEGVRIKVEVLNATKTRGLARKATDFLRARGFDVVGSGNDAEQRPKTVVYARSSHPEWARLVARAMNAPVLSRPDSSRYLDVTVLIGADWRPPPLPFHP
;
A
#
# COMPACT_ATOMS: atom_id res chain seq x y z
N MET A 1 -28.65 88.46 5.91
CA MET A 1 -29.75 87.50 6.00
C MET A 1 -29.40 86.36 5.02
N ILE A 2 -28.65 85.38 5.45
CA ILE A 2 -28.31 84.28 4.59
C ILE A 2 -28.19 83.03 5.46
N ALA A 3 -29.08 82.07 5.22
CA ALA A 3 -29.09 80.78 5.91
C ALA A 3 -28.10 79.87 5.26
N GLY A 4 -27.13 79.41 6.03
CA GLY A 4 -26.23 78.35 5.65
C GLY A 4 -26.91 77.00 5.79
N GLY A 5 -26.96 76.27 4.66
CA GLY A 5 -27.39 74.84 4.65
C GLY A 5 -26.23 73.86 4.90
N GLU A 6 -26.22 73.28 6.06
CA GLU A 6 -25.30 72.17 6.37
C GLU A 6 -25.75 70.86 5.64
N ARG A 7 -24.94 70.38 4.74
CA ARG A 7 -25.09 69.03 4.18
C ARG A 7 -24.51 68.03 5.15
N ARG A 8 -25.36 67.23 5.77
CA ARG A 8 -24.96 66.05 6.51
C ARG A 8 -24.57 64.92 5.50
N GLU A 9 -23.35 64.63 5.43
CA GLU A 9 -22.90 63.43 4.76
C GLU A 9 -23.29 62.17 5.56
N ALA A 10 -24.18 61.39 4.98
CA ALA A 10 -24.56 60.12 5.56
C ALA A 10 -23.42 59.09 5.29
N GLY A 11 -22.63 58.84 6.31
CA GLY A 11 -21.63 57.75 6.31
C GLY A 11 -22.31 56.41 6.22
N GLY A 12 -22.29 55.80 5.04
CA GLY A 12 -22.75 54.44 4.80
C GLY A 12 -21.83 53.43 5.47
N ALA A 13 -22.32 52.72 6.50
CA ALA A 13 -21.61 51.62 7.11
C ALA A 13 -21.41 50.49 6.10
N PRO A 14 -20.20 49.85 6.04
CA PRO A 14 -19.94 48.80 5.10
C PRO A 14 -20.73 47.52 5.44
N PRO A 15 -21.18 46.75 4.46
CA PRO A 15 -22.00 45.54 4.66
C PRO A 15 -21.17 44.40 5.26
N ARG A 16 -21.09 44.33 6.58
CA ARG A 16 -20.36 43.33 7.35
C ARG A 16 -20.87 41.90 7.20
N ARG A 17 -22.01 41.67 6.56
CA ARG A 17 -22.68 40.35 6.54
C ARG A 17 -22.27 39.41 5.41
N ARG A 18 -21.64 39.87 4.34
CA ARG A 18 -21.27 39.05 3.19
C ARG A 18 -19.90 38.33 3.35
N TYR A 19 -18.99 38.96 4.06
CA TYR A 19 -17.65 38.37 4.29
C TYR A 19 -17.67 37.18 5.23
N GLY A 20 -18.56 37.13 6.22
CA GLY A 20 -18.66 35.99 7.14
C GLY A 20 -19.05 34.68 6.45
N ARG A 21 -19.90 34.72 5.42
CA ARG A 21 -20.29 33.54 4.65
C ARG A 21 -19.14 33.04 3.75
N ILE A 22 -18.39 33.96 3.18
CA ILE A 22 -17.24 33.66 2.33
C ILE A 22 -16.12 33.02 3.18
N VAL A 23 -15.81 33.59 4.33
CA VAL A 23 -14.83 33.04 5.28
C VAL A 23 -15.24 31.65 5.78
N LEU A 24 -16.54 31.46 6.08
CA LEU A 24 -17.04 30.14 6.49
C LEU A 24 -16.87 29.09 5.39
N VAL A 25 -17.16 29.43 4.13
CA VAL A 25 -16.98 28.51 2.99
C VAL A 25 -15.50 28.15 2.80
N PHE A 26 -14.58 29.12 2.89
CA PHE A 26 -13.14 28.85 2.83
C PHE A 26 -12.65 27.98 3.98
N LEU A 27 -13.16 28.16 5.20
CA LEU A 27 -12.85 27.32 6.34
C LEU A 27 -13.32 25.86 6.13
N ILE A 28 -14.53 25.67 5.62
CA ILE A 28 -15.07 24.34 5.34
C ILE A 28 -14.24 23.66 4.23
N LEU A 29 -13.90 24.37 3.15
CA LEU A 29 -13.05 23.85 2.09
C LEU A 29 -11.64 23.49 2.61
N ALA A 30 -11.05 24.32 3.45
CA ALA A 30 -9.76 24.04 4.06
C ALA A 30 -9.79 22.79 4.96
N VAL A 31 -10.84 22.62 5.77
CA VAL A 31 -11.02 21.41 6.58
C VAL A 31 -11.22 20.18 5.71
N LEU A 32 -12.03 20.27 4.64
CA LEU A 32 -12.24 19.16 3.70
C LEU A 32 -10.96 18.78 2.98
N THR A 33 -10.16 19.74 2.53
CA THR A 33 -8.87 19.43 1.87
C THR A 33 -7.88 18.78 2.83
N VAL A 34 -7.82 19.23 4.08
CA VAL A 34 -6.96 18.64 5.11
C VAL A 34 -7.42 17.21 5.46
N THR A 35 -8.73 16.99 5.60
CA THR A 35 -9.26 15.64 5.91
C THR A 35 -9.06 14.68 4.76
N ILE A 36 -9.25 15.10 3.52
CA ILE A 36 -8.97 14.28 2.32
C ILE A 36 -7.47 13.98 2.23
N TRP A 37 -6.61 14.97 2.43
CA TRP A 37 -5.16 14.81 2.39
C TRP A 37 -4.68 13.86 3.49
N PHE A 38 -5.24 13.98 4.71
CA PHE A 38 -4.92 13.08 5.83
C PHE A 38 -5.43 11.66 5.58
N SER A 39 -6.63 11.50 5.02
CA SER A 39 -7.17 10.20 4.65
C SER A 39 -6.35 9.52 3.55
N VAL A 40 -5.99 10.26 2.49
CA VAL A 40 -5.13 9.73 1.43
C VAL A 40 -3.76 9.32 2.00
N ARG A 41 -3.20 10.12 2.91
CA ARG A 41 -1.90 9.82 3.52
C ARG A 41 -1.97 8.66 4.51
N ALA A 42 -3.06 8.51 5.25
CA ALA A 42 -3.28 7.37 6.15
C ALA A 42 -3.45 6.04 5.38
N PHE A 43 -4.09 6.09 4.20
CA PHE A 43 -4.17 4.94 3.31
C PHE A 43 -2.89 4.72 2.48
N SER A 44 -2.02 5.73 2.36
CA SER A 44 -0.77 5.67 1.60
C SER A 44 0.47 5.41 2.47
N ASN A 45 0.33 5.38 3.80
CA ASN A 45 1.36 4.83 4.67
C ASN A 45 1.10 3.31 4.76
N PRO A 46 1.79 2.47 3.98
CA PRO A 46 1.89 1.08 4.37
C PRO A 46 2.61 1.11 5.73
N ALA A 47 1.90 0.72 6.80
CA ALA A 47 2.58 0.29 8.02
C ALA A 47 3.74 -0.58 7.56
N GLU A 48 4.96 -0.29 8.00
CA GLU A 48 6.09 -1.18 7.70
C GLU A 48 5.62 -2.58 8.07
N PRO A 49 5.57 -3.50 7.11
CA PRO A 49 5.09 -4.84 7.40
C PRO A 49 6.08 -5.44 8.39
N SER A 50 5.75 -5.38 9.67
CA SER A 50 6.38 -6.24 10.65
C SER A 50 6.00 -7.67 10.27
N VAL A 51 6.84 -8.30 9.43
CA VAL A 51 6.63 -9.69 9.05
C VAL A 51 6.74 -10.50 10.32
N PRO A 52 5.68 -11.20 10.74
CA PRO A 52 5.72 -12.03 11.93
C PRO A 52 6.89 -13.00 11.81
N ASP A 53 7.68 -13.11 12.87
CA ASP A 53 8.86 -14.00 12.88
C ASP A 53 8.47 -15.48 12.77
N ASP A 54 7.17 -15.78 12.98
CA ASP A 54 6.55 -17.11 12.86
C ASP A 54 6.21 -17.51 11.42
N ALA A 55 6.34 -16.61 10.42
CA ALA A 55 6.07 -16.91 9.02
C ALA A 55 7.28 -17.57 8.35
N ARG A 56 7.64 -18.78 8.85
CA ARG A 56 8.72 -19.63 8.32
C ARG A 56 8.17 -20.96 7.80
N ALA A 57 8.90 -21.59 6.88
CA ALA A 57 8.59 -22.95 6.48
C ALA A 57 8.82 -23.89 7.68
N PRO A 58 7.90 -24.85 7.94
CA PRO A 58 8.09 -25.85 8.99
C PRO A 58 9.35 -26.69 8.71
N GLU A 59 10.04 -27.12 9.78
CA GLU A 59 11.19 -28.00 9.65
C GLU A 59 10.83 -29.32 8.91
N GLY A 60 11.66 -29.72 7.98
CA GLY A 60 11.46 -30.93 7.20
C GLY A 60 10.40 -30.83 6.10
N VAL A 61 9.70 -29.70 5.97
CA VAL A 61 8.69 -29.48 4.92
C VAL A 61 9.30 -28.64 3.80
N ARG A 62 9.29 -29.16 2.58
CA ARG A 62 9.77 -28.46 1.40
C ARG A 62 8.60 -27.82 0.65
N ILE A 63 8.41 -26.52 0.82
CA ILE A 63 7.38 -25.75 0.13
C ILE A 63 8.01 -25.11 -1.11
N LYS A 64 7.62 -25.56 -2.30
CA LYS A 64 8.16 -25.06 -3.58
C LYS A 64 7.45 -23.78 -3.99
N VAL A 65 8.21 -22.70 -4.07
CA VAL A 65 7.71 -21.37 -4.38
C VAL A 65 8.31 -20.85 -5.70
N GLU A 66 7.46 -20.28 -6.54
CA GLU A 66 7.87 -19.46 -7.67
C GLU A 66 7.63 -17.98 -7.35
N VAL A 67 8.57 -17.12 -7.72
CA VAL A 67 8.49 -15.67 -7.47
C VAL A 67 8.54 -14.92 -8.78
N LEU A 68 7.46 -14.19 -9.11
CA LEU A 68 7.35 -13.42 -10.33
C LEU A 68 7.21 -11.93 -10.01
N ASN A 69 8.02 -11.10 -10.65
CA ASN A 69 7.97 -9.65 -10.53
C ASN A 69 6.92 -9.07 -11.49
N ALA A 70 5.81 -8.63 -10.96
CA ALA A 70 4.73 -7.97 -11.69
C ALA A 70 4.85 -6.44 -11.62
N THR A 71 6.09 -5.91 -11.65
CA THR A 71 6.37 -4.45 -11.61
C THR A 71 7.43 -4.06 -12.63
N LYS A 72 7.60 -2.74 -12.85
CA LYS A 72 8.72 -2.19 -13.65
C LYS A 72 10.04 -2.11 -12.88
N THR A 73 10.01 -2.29 -11.57
CA THR A 73 11.20 -2.16 -10.72
C THR A 73 12.06 -3.42 -10.86
N ARG A 74 13.28 -3.25 -11.35
CA ARG A 74 14.21 -4.36 -11.51
C ARG A 74 14.68 -4.93 -10.17
N GLY A 75 14.92 -6.23 -10.12
CA GLY A 75 15.53 -6.92 -8.99
C GLY A 75 14.59 -7.24 -7.82
N LEU A 76 13.29 -6.91 -7.88
CA LEU A 76 12.36 -7.22 -6.79
C LEU A 76 12.17 -8.75 -6.63
N ALA A 77 12.05 -9.51 -7.73
CA ALA A 77 11.95 -10.96 -7.65
C ALA A 77 13.16 -11.58 -6.94
N ARG A 78 14.38 -11.10 -7.23
CA ARG A 78 15.60 -11.57 -6.55
C ARG A 78 15.56 -11.27 -5.05
N LYS A 79 15.24 -10.04 -4.67
CA LYS A 79 15.14 -9.65 -3.26
C LYS A 79 14.09 -10.46 -2.50
N ALA A 80 12.93 -10.74 -3.14
CA ALA A 80 11.90 -11.57 -2.55
C ALA A 80 12.32 -13.05 -2.47
N THR A 81 13.07 -13.54 -3.44
CA THR A 81 13.67 -14.87 -3.41
C THR A 81 14.60 -15.02 -2.22
N ASP A 82 15.54 -14.10 -2.04
CA ASP A 82 16.48 -14.10 -0.93
C ASP A 82 15.75 -14.03 0.43
N PHE A 83 14.73 -13.18 0.51
CA PHE A 83 13.88 -13.03 1.68
C PHE A 83 13.13 -14.33 2.05
N LEU A 84 12.52 -15.01 1.07
CA LEU A 84 11.78 -16.25 1.29
C LEU A 84 12.72 -17.40 1.62
N ARG A 85 13.88 -17.51 0.97
CA ARG A 85 14.91 -18.51 1.27
C ARG A 85 15.44 -18.38 2.69
N ALA A 86 15.68 -17.15 3.17
CA ALA A 86 16.07 -16.89 4.55
C ALA A 86 15.03 -17.38 5.59
N ARG A 87 13.77 -17.61 5.15
CA ARG A 87 12.67 -18.17 5.95
C ARG A 87 12.42 -19.65 5.72
N GLY A 88 13.31 -20.33 5.02
CA GLY A 88 13.25 -21.78 4.79
C GLY A 88 12.35 -22.21 3.64
N PHE A 89 11.77 -21.29 2.86
CA PHE A 89 11.00 -21.66 1.66
C PHE A 89 11.93 -22.06 0.52
N ASP A 90 11.53 -23.11 -0.23
CA ASP A 90 12.28 -23.57 -1.39
C ASP A 90 11.86 -22.80 -2.65
N VAL A 91 12.53 -21.69 -2.91
CA VAL A 91 12.28 -20.90 -4.13
C VAL A 91 12.96 -21.57 -5.32
N VAL A 92 12.15 -22.26 -6.13
CA VAL A 92 12.59 -23.07 -7.28
C VAL A 92 12.62 -22.28 -8.58
N GLY A 93 11.93 -21.13 -8.64
CA GLY A 93 11.92 -20.28 -9.83
C GLY A 93 11.75 -18.81 -9.48
N SER A 94 12.37 -17.94 -10.28
CA SER A 94 12.14 -16.49 -10.21
C SER A 94 12.17 -15.87 -11.61
N GLY A 95 11.29 -14.91 -11.85
CA GLY A 95 11.15 -14.29 -13.17
C GLY A 95 10.37 -12.98 -13.14
N ASN A 96 9.87 -12.59 -14.31
CA ASN A 96 8.96 -11.45 -14.45
C ASN A 96 7.60 -11.96 -14.92
N ASP A 97 6.53 -11.33 -14.42
CA ASP A 97 5.19 -11.50 -14.98
C ASP A 97 5.00 -10.58 -16.19
N ALA A 98 4.18 -11.02 -17.14
CA ALA A 98 3.80 -10.21 -18.30
C ALA A 98 2.90 -9.02 -17.91
N GLU A 99 2.09 -9.19 -16.87
CA GLU A 99 1.16 -8.18 -16.38
C GLU A 99 1.73 -7.44 -15.17
N GLN A 100 1.58 -6.11 -15.17
CA GLN A 100 1.92 -5.31 -14.00
C GLN A 100 0.77 -5.25 -13.00
N ARG A 101 1.11 -5.34 -11.71
CA ARG A 101 0.14 -5.34 -10.62
C ARG A 101 0.48 -4.31 -9.54
N PRO A 102 -0.54 -3.57 -9.05
CA PRO A 102 -0.32 -2.63 -7.95
C PRO A 102 -0.10 -3.34 -6.62
N LYS A 103 -0.70 -4.53 -6.43
CA LYS A 103 -0.65 -5.29 -5.17
C LYS A 103 0.00 -6.66 -5.36
N THR A 104 0.76 -7.05 -4.35
CA THR A 104 1.34 -8.39 -4.21
C THR A 104 0.23 -9.40 -3.92
N VAL A 105 0.31 -10.56 -4.55
CA VAL A 105 -0.67 -11.64 -4.39
C VAL A 105 0.06 -12.98 -4.32
N VAL A 106 -0.43 -13.88 -3.48
CA VAL A 106 0.06 -15.25 -3.35
C VAL A 106 -0.98 -16.22 -3.87
N TYR A 107 -0.60 -17.06 -4.81
CA TYR A 107 -1.46 -18.10 -5.37
C TYR A 107 -1.16 -19.46 -4.73
N ALA A 108 -2.19 -20.10 -4.15
CA ALA A 108 -2.14 -21.49 -3.76
C ALA A 108 -2.27 -22.36 -5.03
N ARG A 109 -1.25 -23.16 -5.33
CA ARG A 109 -1.18 -24.04 -6.51
C ARG A 109 -1.47 -25.48 -6.17
N SER A 110 -1.04 -25.93 -4.99
CA SER A 110 -1.21 -27.32 -4.52
C SER A 110 -2.48 -27.49 -3.68
N SER A 111 -2.76 -28.74 -3.28
CA SER A 111 -3.84 -29.10 -2.36
C SER A 111 -3.58 -28.69 -0.91
N HIS A 112 -2.46 -28.00 -0.64
CA HIS A 112 -2.03 -27.54 0.68
C HIS A 112 -2.18 -26.01 0.83
N PRO A 113 -3.40 -25.49 1.04
CA PRO A 113 -3.64 -24.06 1.14
C PRO A 113 -2.93 -23.41 2.35
N GLU A 114 -2.60 -24.20 3.37
CA GLU A 114 -1.84 -23.78 4.54
C GLU A 114 -0.44 -23.30 4.18
N TRP A 115 0.20 -23.89 3.18
CA TRP A 115 1.53 -23.48 2.70
C TRP A 115 1.48 -22.08 2.04
N ALA A 116 0.46 -21.85 1.22
CA ALA A 116 0.25 -20.53 0.64
C ALA A 116 -0.04 -19.45 1.72
N ARG A 117 -0.75 -19.81 2.80
CA ARG A 117 -0.99 -18.90 3.92
C ARG A 117 0.30 -18.55 4.67
N LEU A 118 1.24 -19.51 4.82
CA LEU A 118 2.55 -19.22 5.42
C LEU A 118 3.34 -18.22 4.57
N VAL A 119 3.44 -18.47 3.26
CA VAL A 119 4.12 -17.55 2.33
C VAL A 119 3.44 -16.20 2.32
N ALA A 120 2.10 -16.15 2.31
CA ALA A 120 1.32 -14.93 2.31
C ALA A 120 1.54 -14.08 3.58
N ARG A 121 1.62 -14.73 4.75
CA ARG A 121 2.01 -14.04 5.99
C ARG A 121 3.40 -13.45 5.90
N ALA A 122 4.38 -14.23 5.38
CA ALA A 122 5.74 -13.73 5.17
C ALA A 122 5.78 -12.52 4.22
N MET A 123 4.96 -12.53 3.18
CA MET A 123 4.92 -11.48 2.16
C MET A 123 3.94 -10.34 2.49
N ASN A 124 3.18 -10.46 3.59
CA ASN A 124 2.07 -9.56 3.95
C ASN A 124 1.09 -9.34 2.78
N ALA A 125 0.65 -10.43 2.16
CA ALA A 125 -0.13 -10.41 0.93
C ALA A 125 -1.37 -11.31 1.04
N PRO A 126 -2.45 -11.04 0.30
CA PRO A 126 -3.61 -11.92 0.24
C PRO A 126 -3.30 -13.23 -0.49
N VAL A 127 -4.04 -14.29 -0.10
CA VAL A 127 -4.01 -15.59 -0.78
C VAL A 127 -5.19 -15.72 -1.72
N LEU A 128 -4.92 -16.15 -2.93
CA LEU A 128 -5.93 -16.57 -3.89
C LEU A 128 -5.72 -18.04 -4.26
N SER A 129 -6.81 -18.79 -4.42
CA SER A 129 -6.72 -20.18 -4.89
C SER A 129 -6.63 -20.20 -6.42
N ARG A 130 -5.60 -20.81 -6.94
CA ARG A 130 -5.42 -21.06 -8.38
C ARG A 130 -4.72 -22.41 -8.58
N PRO A 131 -5.43 -23.52 -8.34
CA PRO A 131 -4.86 -24.86 -8.46
C PRO A 131 -4.24 -25.06 -9.83
N ASP A 132 -3.06 -25.67 -9.84
CA ASP A 132 -2.35 -26.05 -11.04
C ASP A 132 -2.22 -27.57 -11.09
N SER A 133 -2.55 -28.15 -12.23
CA SER A 133 -2.41 -29.61 -12.46
C SER A 133 -0.94 -30.05 -12.62
N SER A 134 -0.01 -29.11 -12.79
CA SER A 134 1.40 -29.42 -13.07
C SER A 134 2.15 -30.06 -11.90
N ARG A 135 1.64 -30.00 -10.67
CA ARG A 135 2.23 -30.58 -9.43
C ARG A 135 3.68 -30.17 -9.13
N TYR A 136 4.24 -29.20 -9.88
CA TYR A 136 5.62 -28.79 -9.70
C TYR A 136 5.78 -27.67 -8.68
N LEU A 137 4.74 -26.85 -8.49
CA LEU A 137 4.74 -25.70 -7.61
C LEU A 137 3.66 -25.83 -6.56
N ASP A 138 3.98 -25.43 -5.34
CA ASP A 138 3.02 -25.33 -4.25
C ASP A 138 2.42 -23.93 -4.18
N VAL A 139 3.26 -22.92 -4.43
CA VAL A 139 2.90 -21.53 -4.29
C VAL A 139 3.54 -20.68 -5.40
N THR A 140 2.80 -19.73 -5.94
CA THR A 140 3.35 -18.67 -6.81
C THR A 140 3.11 -17.31 -6.16
N VAL A 141 4.17 -16.52 -6.05
CA VAL A 141 4.13 -15.13 -5.54
C VAL A 141 4.24 -14.17 -6.70
N LEU A 142 3.23 -13.32 -6.89
CA LEU A 142 3.29 -12.19 -7.81
C LEU A 142 3.58 -10.92 -7.01
N ILE A 143 4.75 -10.34 -7.20
CA ILE A 143 5.17 -9.14 -6.50
C ILE A 143 4.56 -7.92 -7.16
N GLY A 144 3.75 -7.19 -6.42
CA GLY A 144 3.15 -5.92 -6.82
C GLY A 144 4.01 -4.70 -6.46
N ALA A 145 3.52 -3.53 -6.88
CA ALA A 145 4.20 -2.26 -6.60
C ALA A 145 4.17 -1.84 -5.12
N ASP A 146 3.33 -2.48 -4.32
CA ASP A 146 3.19 -2.26 -2.87
C ASP A 146 4.27 -2.96 -2.04
N TRP A 147 4.89 -4.01 -2.57
CA TRP A 147 5.87 -4.78 -1.80
C TRP A 147 7.19 -4.01 -1.64
N ARG A 148 7.67 -3.97 -0.39
CA ARG A 148 8.99 -3.42 -0.04
C ARG A 148 9.81 -4.52 0.61
N PRO A 149 11.04 -4.78 0.12
CA PRO A 149 11.93 -5.71 0.80
C PRO A 149 12.22 -5.18 2.21
N PRO A 150 12.05 -6.01 3.25
CA PRO A 150 12.48 -5.63 4.58
C PRO A 150 13.99 -5.35 4.57
N PRO A 151 14.47 -4.48 5.46
CA PRO A 151 15.90 -4.24 5.60
C PRO A 151 16.58 -5.57 5.89
N LEU A 152 17.59 -5.91 5.09
CA LEU A 152 18.41 -7.09 5.37
C LEU A 152 19.10 -6.84 6.73
N PRO A 153 19.10 -7.82 7.65
CA PRO A 153 19.93 -7.72 8.83
C PRO A 153 21.38 -7.57 8.34
N PHE A 154 22.01 -6.49 8.75
CA PHE A 154 23.43 -6.28 8.47
C PHE A 154 24.17 -7.46 9.08
N HIS A 155 24.72 -8.34 8.23
CA HIS A 155 25.78 -9.21 8.65
C HIS A 155 27.06 -8.39 8.71
N PRO A 156 27.68 -8.27 9.89
CA PRO A 156 28.98 -7.60 10.01
C PRO A 156 30.06 -8.31 9.21
#